data_4d27a0506b7558a26002a875f4231617
#
_entry.id   4d27a0506b7558a26002a875f4231617
#
_cell.length_a   1.000
_cell.length_b   1.000
_cell.length_c   1.000
_cell.angle_alpha   90.00
_cell.angle_beta   90.00
_cell.angle_gamma   90.00
#
_symmetry.space_group_name_H-M   'P 1'
#
loop_
_entity.id
_entity.type
_entity.pdbx_description
1 polymer ?
#
loop_
_entity_poly.entity_id
_entity_poly.type
_entity_poly.pdbx_seq_one_letter_code
_entity_poly.pdbx_strand_id
1 'polypeptide(L)'
;MSIQLKEGDGMMLMKDVLKQHAEELGDYQAIVYHDVEWTYRTFYNEVTCLAGYLQSLPLQKGDFVGLLMENTDQFPIAYFAIQFAGYVVMPINTKLAPPEIAYILNHSEVKVLIMDEVFQETYEKTEYICQQVIMTSDLHNLALMAPQYRDVTMNPSDVAVILYTSGTTGHPKGVMLTHQNIYITAELWSEPMELTSEDRLFICTPLFHSAGAHVFMVPCFYVGATLIIEKAFSPKQIMQQLSDTKATFFFGVPAMYTLILNHDLDESHDVSSLRLFGYGAAPMPYELIRRLKEAFPNVKVQNFYGQTENSPAATTLLDDDALTKVGSVGRPLAHTEIRIDDGAGGALLNGYVGEIVVKGPQLMKGYLKNPDETMMALRDGWLYTGDLGRLDEDGYLYIVDRKKDMIIRSGENIYPIEIEEVLYQMPALFEAAVVGVPHPVYGEVPKAYVRVKEGNTVSEEEILAYCATQLATYKLPYEIEFIDELPRNASGKVLKHVLRH
;
A
#
# COMPACT_ATOMS: atom_id res chain seq x y z
N MET A 1 20.13 15.03 5.52
CA MET A 1 20.36 16.24 4.66
C MET A 1 19.07 17.04 4.72
N SER A 2 19.03 18.18 5.41
CA SER A 2 17.80 18.94 5.65
C SER A 2 17.28 19.54 4.35
N ILE A 3 15.98 19.36 4.09
CA ILE A 3 15.26 20.03 3.00
C ILE A 3 15.43 21.55 3.16
N GLN A 4 16.38 22.14 2.45
CA GLN A 4 16.27 23.52 2.05
C GLN A 4 15.44 23.51 0.76
N LEU A 5 14.15 23.84 0.88
CA LEU A 5 13.40 24.41 -0.24
C LEU A 5 14.22 25.62 -0.71
N LYS A 6 15.14 25.41 -1.65
CA LYS A 6 15.84 26.50 -2.30
C LYS A 6 14.78 27.24 -3.10
N GLU A 7 14.29 28.35 -2.55
CA GLU A 7 13.61 29.36 -3.35
C GLU A 7 14.59 29.80 -4.45
N GLY A 8 14.37 29.32 -5.68
CA GLY A 8 15.14 29.77 -6.85
C GLY A 8 15.51 28.73 -7.88
N ASP A 9 15.80 27.48 -7.52
CA ASP A 9 15.96 26.36 -8.47
C ASP A 9 14.73 25.47 -8.37
N GLY A 10 14.11 25.15 -9.52
CA GLY A 10 12.86 24.39 -9.59
C GLY A 10 12.95 23.09 -8.77
N MET A 11 11.85 22.71 -8.11
CA MET A 11 11.78 21.48 -7.34
C MET A 11 12.17 20.28 -8.21
N MET A 12 13.10 19.44 -7.73
CA MET A 12 13.52 18.21 -8.39
C MET A 12 12.35 17.23 -8.50
N LEU A 13 12.20 16.54 -9.59
CA LEU A 13 11.18 15.52 -9.82
C LEU A 13 11.85 14.15 -9.99
N MET A 14 11.08 13.05 -9.90
CA MET A 14 11.63 11.71 -10.09
C MET A 14 12.33 11.51 -11.45
N LYS A 15 11.90 12.22 -12.49
CA LYS A 15 12.60 12.18 -13.79
C LYS A 15 14.04 12.69 -13.71
N ASP A 16 14.27 13.71 -12.89
CA ASP A 16 15.59 14.32 -12.71
C ASP A 16 16.49 13.41 -11.88
N VAL A 17 15.92 12.77 -10.85
CA VAL A 17 16.58 11.75 -10.03
C VAL A 17 17.01 10.55 -10.88
N LEU A 18 16.12 9.98 -11.69
CA LEU A 18 16.45 8.85 -12.55
C LEU A 18 17.50 9.22 -13.61
N LYS A 19 17.46 10.43 -14.15
CA LYS A 19 18.50 10.93 -15.05
C LYS A 19 19.85 11.00 -14.36
N GLN A 20 19.90 11.60 -13.17
CA GLN A 20 21.12 11.68 -12.36
C GLN A 20 21.69 10.29 -12.06
N HIS A 21 20.86 9.34 -11.65
CA HIS A 21 21.33 7.98 -11.40
C HIS A 21 21.81 7.26 -12.66
N ALA A 22 21.19 7.49 -13.81
CA ALA A 22 21.69 6.95 -15.06
C ALA A 22 23.08 7.48 -15.44
N GLU A 23 23.43 8.71 -15.04
CA GLU A 23 24.73 9.34 -15.24
C GLU A 23 25.75 8.90 -14.20
N GLU A 24 25.38 8.86 -12.91
CA GLU A 24 26.29 8.62 -11.76
C GLU A 24 26.40 7.14 -11.37
N LEU A 25 25.29 6.39 -11.43
CA LEU A 25 25.17 4.98 -11.06
C LEU A 25 24.87 4.09 -12.29
N GLY A 26 25.27 4.52 -13.48
CA GLY A 26 24.80 3.94 -14.73
C GLY A 26 24.97 2.41 -14.84
N ASP A 27 26.00 1.84 -14.28
CA ASP A 27 26.29 0.40 -14.35
C ASP A 27 25.78 -0.39 -13.12
N TYR A 28 25.19 0.30 -12.11
CA TYR A 28 24.55 -0.36 -10.96
C TYR A 28 23.20 -0.95 -11.37
N GLN A 29 22.83 -2.07 -10.74
CA GLN A 29 21.53 -2.71 -10.96
C GLN A 29 20.40 -1.81 -10.43
N ALA A 30 19.44 -1.50 -11.30
CA ALA A 30 18.21 -0.78 -10.93
C ALA A 30 17.05 -1.75 -10.67
N ILE A 31 16.89 -2.77 -11.54
CA ILE A 31 15.81 -3.75 -11.47
C ILE A 31 16.37 -5.15 -11.67
N VAL A 32 15.86 -6.10 -10.89
CA VAL A 32 16.06 -7.54 -11.07
C VAL A 32 14.69 -8.22 -11.13
N TYR A 33 14.42 -8.96 -12.20
CA TYR A 33 13.21 -9.74 -12.38
C TYR A 33 13.56 -11.10 -13.01
N HIS A 34 13.58 -12.15 -12.22
CA HIS A 34 14.11 -13.46 -12.63
C HIS A 34 15.52 -13.34 -13.22
N ASP A 35 15.72 -13.79 -14.47
CA ASP A 35 16.99 -13.71 -15.19
C ASP A 35 17.19 -12.37 -15.93
N VAL A 36 16.27 -11.42 -15.81
CA VAL A 36 16.34 -10.10 -16.44
C VAL A 36 16.90 -9.08 -15.46
N GLU A 37 17.93 -8.37 -15.88
CA GLU A 37 18.58 -7.31 -15.11
C GLU A 37 18.63 -6.03 -15.92
N TRP A 38 18.22 -4.92 -15.27
CA TRP A 38 18.35 -3.57 -15.80
C TRP A 38 19.33 -2.81 -14.95
N THR A 39 20.33 -2.17 -15.57
CA THR A 39 21.14 -1.17 -14.91
C THR A 39 20.41 0.18 -14.93
N TYR A 40 20.82 1.15 -14.10
CA TYR A 40 20.23 2.49 -14.13
C TYR A 40 20.32 3.13 -15.52
N ARG A 41 21.40 2.92 -16.25
CA ARG A 41 21.59 3.40 -17.62
C ARG A 41 20.60 2.76 -18.60
N THR A 42 20.49 1.44 -18.59
CA THR A 42 19.60 0.71 -19.51
C THR A 42 18.14 0.95 -19.16
N PHE A 43 17.79 1.01 -17.87
CA PHE A 43 16.46 1.35 -17.38
C PHE A 43 16.04 2.76 -17.83
N TYR A 44 16.88 3.78 -17.59
CA TYR A 44 16.59 5.16 -18.01
C TYR A 44 16.45 5.27 -19.53
N ASN A 45 17.31 4.59 -20.29
CA ASN A 45 17.22 4.60 -21.76
C ASN A 45 15.91 3.98 -22.23
N GLU A 46 15.49 2.85 -21.67
CA GLU A 46 14.22 2.20 -22.05
C GLU A 46 13.03 3.10 -21.70
N VAL A 47 13.03 3.70 -20.49
CA VAL A 47 12.02 4.68 -20.08
C VAL A 47 11.92 5.84 -21.06
N THR A 48 13.04 6.44 -21.46
CA THR A 48 13.05 7.58 -22.38
C THR A 48 12.65 7.19 -23.80
N CYS A 49 13.08 6.02 -24.28
CA CYS A 49 12.65 5.50 -25.56
C CYS A 49 11.13 5.25 -25.60
N LEU A 50 10.59 4.56 -24.60
CA LEU A 50 9.15 4.34 -24.51
C LEU A 50 8.37 5.65 -24.35
N ALA A 51 8.90 6.61 -23.59
CA ALA A 51 8.31 7.96 -23.49
C ALA A 51 8.26 8.66 -24.87
N GLY A 52 9.32 8.54 -25.67
CA GLY A 52 9.36 9.05 -27.07
C GLY A 52 8.28 8.42 -27.95
N TYR A 53 8.05 7.11 -27.80
CA TYR A 53 6.95 6.44 -28.50
C TYR A 53 5.59 6.99 -28.05
N LEU A 54 5.34 7.07 -26.75
CA LEU A 54 4.09 7.60 -26.21
C LEU A 54 3.82 9.03 -26.68
N GLN A 55 4.87 9.87 -26.80
CA GLN A 55 4.77 11.23 -27.36
C GLN A 55 4.42 11.27 -28.85
N SER A 56 4.58 10.17 -29.59
CA SER A 56 4.15 10.07 -30.99
C SER A 56 2.66 9.80 -31.16
N LEU A 57 1.99 9.40 -30.08
CA LEU A 57 0.56 9.15 -30.07
C LEU A 57 -0.24 10.45 -30.03
N PRO A 58 -1.50 10.47 -30.49
CA PRO A 58 -2.35 11.66 -30.48
C PRO A 58 -2.88 11.99 -29.07
N LEU A 59 -1.95 12.13 -28.11
CA LEU A 59 -2.23 12.45 -26.71
C LEU A 59 -1.80 13.89 -26.39
N GLN A 60 -2.44 14.46 -25.39
CA GLN A 60 -2.09 15.76 -24.84
C GLN A 60 -1.50 15.62 -23.44
N LYS A 61 -0.65 16.58 -23.02
CA LYS A 61 -0.14 16.62 -21.65
C LYS A 61 -1.29 16.52 -20.64
N GLY A 62 -1.16 15.58 -19.69
CA GLY A 62 -2.15 15.30 -18.67
C GLY A 62 -3.22 14.27 -19.06
N ASP A 63 -3.19 13.73 -20.28
CA ASP A 63 -4.04 12.60 -20.66
C ASP A 63 -3.68 11.34 -19.86
N PHE A 64 -4.66 10.45 -19.66
CA PHE A 64 -4.50 9.27 -18.82
C PHE A 64 -4.10 8.05 -19.64
N VAL A 65 -3.08 7.35 -19.15
CA VAL A 65 -2.62 6.06 -19.69
C VAL A 65 -2.78 5.00 -18.58
N GLY A 66 -3.59 4.01 -18.86
CA GLY A 66 -3.85 2.89 -17.94
C GLY A 66 -2.73 1.85 -17.98
N LEU A 67 -2.43 1.25 -16.83
CA LEU A 67 -1.56 0.08 -16.70
C LEU A 67 -2.36 -1.08 -16.10
N LEU A 68 -2.68 -2.08 -16.91
CA LEU A 68 -3.30 -3.34 -16.46
C LEU A 68 -2.24 -4.45 -16.54
N MET A 69 -1.32 -4.43 -15.57
CA MET A 69 -0.10 -5.23 -15.57
C MET A 69 0.13 -5.92 -14.24
N GLU A 70 0.72 -7.10 -14.29
CA GLU A 70 1.25 -7.79 -13.12
C GLU A 70 2.59 -7.17 -12.65
N ASN A 71 3.16 -7.71 -11.58
CA ASN A 71 4.49 -7.33 -11.14
C ASN A 71 5.54 -7.91 -12.08
N THR A 72 6.07 -7.08 -12.97
CA THR A 72 7.16 -7.41 -13.89
C THR A 72 8.14 -6.24 -13.97
N ASP A 73 9.30 -6.44 -14.57
CA ASP A 73 10.28 -5.38 -14.86
C ASP A 73 9.71 -4.29 -15.79
N GLN A 74 8.73 -4.63 -16.62
CA GLN A 74 8.07 -3.70 -17.53
C GLN A 74 7.17 -2.69 -16.80
N PHE A 75 6.68 -3.01 -15.59
CA PHE A 75 5.81 -2.10 -14.85
C PHE A 75 6.52 -0.79 -14.48
N PRO A 76 7.71 -0.78 -13.83
CA PRO A 76 8.44 0.46 -13.56
C PRO A 76 8.80 1.23 -14.83
N ILE A 77 9.17 0.53 -15.92
CA ILE A 77 9.49 1.15 -17.21
C ILE A 77 8.28 1.91 -17.75
N ALA A 78 7.14 1.26 -17.86
CA ALA A 78 5.91 1.88 -18.35
C ALA A 78 5.43 3.01 -17.41
N TYR A 79 5.50 2.80 -16.09
CA TYR A 79 5.11 3.77 -15.07
C TYR A 79 5.87 5.10 -15.22
N PHE A 80 7.18 5.06 -15.36
CA PHE A 80 7.98 6.27 -15.51
C PHE A 80 7.93 6.82 -16.95
N ALA A 81 7.86 5.97 -17.98
CA ALA A 81 7.75 6.42 -19.36
C ALA A 81 6.49 7.28 -19.61
N ILE A 82 5.37 6.89 -19.04
CA ILE A 82 4.12 7.66 -19.10
C ILE A 82 4.30 9.04 -18.47
N GLN A 83 4.90 9.10 -17.28
CA GLN A 83 5.16 10.37 -16.60
C GLN A 83 6.18 11.23 -17.38
N PHE A 84 7.25 10.63 -17.90
CA PHE A 84 8.25 11.35 -18.71
C PHE A 84 7.64 11.92 -19.99
N ALA A 85 6.70 11.21 -20.60
CA ALA A 85 5.96 11.71 -21.76
C ALA A 85 5.02 12.88 -21.43
N GLY A 86 4.81 13.21 -20.15
CA GLY A 86 3.92 14.27 -19.69
C GLY A 86 2.49 13.81 -19.47
N TYR A 87 2.25 12.51 -19.36
CA TYR A 87 0.94 11.90 -19.16
C TYR A 87 0.78 11.44 -17.71
N VAL A 88 -0.46 11.09 -17.34
CA VAL A 88 -0.81 10.62 -16.03
C VAL A 88 -0.92 9.10 -16.05
N VAL A 89 -0.13 8.43 -15.22
CA VAL A 89 -0.19 6.96 -15.12
C VAL A 89 -1.36 6.54 -14.23
N MET A 90 -2.09 5.53 -14.66
CA MET A 90 -3.21 4.99 -13.92
C MET A 90 -3.07 3.46 -13.78
N PRO A 91 -2.38 3.00 -12.73
CA PRO A 91 -2.33 1.57 -12.40
C PRO A 91 -3.72 1.03 -12.07
N ILE A 92 -4.07 -0.09 -12.69
CA ILE A 92 -5.36 -0.76 -12.51
C ILE A 92 -5.14 -2.07 -11.76
N ASN A 93 -5.95 -2.30 -10.73
CA ASN A 93 -5.91 -3.54 -9.98
C ASN A 93 -6.32 -4.74 -10.88
N THR A 94 -5.38 -5.63 -11.09
CA THR A 94 -5.51 -6.79 -11.98
C THR A 94 -6.47 -7.87 -11.47
N LYS A 95 -6.93 -7.78 -10.22
CA LYS A 95 -7.87 -8.72 -9.61
C LYS A 95 -9.32 -8.25 -9.65
N LEU A 96 -9.59 -7.09 -10.24
CA LEU A 96 -10.95 -6.57 -10.41
C LEU A 96 -11.70 -7.36 -11.49
N ALA A 97 -13.01 -7.48 -11.30
CA ALA A 97 -13.89 -8.03 -12.30
C ALA A 97 -14.07 -7.06 -13.48
N PRO A 98 -14.39 -7.55 -14.70
CA PRO A 98 -14.57 -6.70 -15.87
C PRO A 98 -15.49 -5.48 -15.69
N PRO A 99 -16.65 -5.56 -14.99
CA PRO A 99 -17.49 -4.38 -14.74
C PRO A 99 -16.81 -3.30 -13.87
N GLU A 100 -15.96 -3.71 -12.92
CA GLU A 100 -15.23 -2.77 -12.07
C GLU A 100 -14.12 -2.07 -12.87
N ILE A 101 -13.40 -2.81 -13.72
CA ILE A 101 -12.43 -2.24 -14.66
C ILE A 101 -13.13 -1.30 -15.65
N ALA A 102 -14.26 -1.70 -16.20
CA ALA A 102 -15.08 -0.87 -17.09
C ALA A 102 -15.47 0.47 -16.43
N TYR A 103 -15.88 0.43 -15.16
CA TYR A 103 -16.19 1.64 -14.41
C TYR A 103 -14.97 2.57 -14.33
N ILE A 104 -13.80 2.03 -13.98
CA ILE A 104 -12.56 2.80 -13.86
C ILE A 104 -12.17 3.43 -15.20
N LEU A 105 -12.17 2.66 -16.28
CA LEU A 105 -11.82 3.13 -17.61
C LEU A 105 -12.78 4.22 -18.11
N ASN A 106 -14.09 4.04 -17.91
CA ASN A 106 -15.11 5.03 -18.28
C ASN A 106 -15.01 6.30 -17.43
N HIS A 107 -14.87 6.16 -16.10
CA HIS A 107 -14.82 7.30 -15.20
C HIS A 107 -13.57 8.15 -15.45
N SER A 108 -12.42 7.51 -15.72
CA SER A 108 -11.15 8.21 -15.99
C SER A 108 -11.01 8.70 -17.42
N GLU A 109 -11.76 8.14 -18.38
CA GLU A 109 -11.62 8.43 -19.81
C GLU A 109 -10.21 8.12 -20.33
N VAL A 110 -9.66 6.97 -19.92
CA VAL A 110 -8.36 6.49 -20.35
C VAL A 110 -8.28 6.40 -21.86
N LYS A 111 -7.27 6.99 -22.45
CA LYS A 111 -7.09 7.01 -23.91
C LYS A 111 -6.22 5.87 -24.41
N VAL A 112 -5.19 5.50 -23.65
CA VAL A 112 -4.26 4.42 -23.99
C VAL A 112 -4.22 3.44 -22.81
N LEU A 113 -4.24 2.17 -23.11
CA LEU A 113 -4.08 1.09 -22.12
C LEU A 113 -2.84 0.27 -22.48
N ILE A 114 -1.92 0.17 -21.56
CA ILE A 114 -0.81 -0.79 -21.62
C ILE A 114 -1.20 -1.97 -20.73
N MET A 115 -1.17 -3.20 -21.28
CA MET A 115 -1.62 -4.35 -20.53
C MET A 115 -0.83 -5.63 -20.88
N ASP A 116 -0.79 -6.56 -19.91
CA ASP A 116 -0.30 -7.89 -20.17
C ASP A 116 -1.34 -8.71 -20.96
N GLU A 117 -0.87 -9.57 -21.83
CA GLU A 117 -1.67 -10.40 -22.73
C GLU A 117 -2.70 -11.25 -21.97
N VAL A 118 -2.38 -11.65 -20.75
CA VAL A 118 -3.26 -12.45 -19.88
C VAL A 118 -4.57 -11.73 -19.54
N PHE A 119 -4.61 -10.40 -19.64
CA PHE A 119 -5.79 -9.59 -19.35
C PHE A 119 -6.62 -9.24 -20.60
N GLN A 120 -6.26 -9.71 -21.79
CA GLN A 120 -6.96 -9.40 -23.02
C GLN A 120 -8.44 -9.76 -22.95
N GLU A 121 -8.78 -11.00 -22.55
CA GLU A 121 -10.17 -11.45 -22.40
C GLU A 121 -10.93 -10.63 -21.34
N THR A 122 -10.26 -10.25 -20.25
CA THR A 122 -10.85 -9.40 -19.19
C THR A 122 -11.16 -8.02 -19.73
N TYR A 123 -10.24 -7.42 -20.48
CA TYR A 123 -10.42 -6.11 -21.11
C TYR A 123 -11.56 -6.14 -22.15
N GLU A 124 -11.60 -7.14 -23.01
CA GLU A 124 -12.68 -7.28 -24.03
C GLU A 124 -14.07 -7.33 -23.38
N LYS A 125 -14.20 -7.99 -22.22
CA LYS A 125 -15.44 -8.04 -21.44
C LYS A 125 -15.85 -6.71 -20.79
N THR A 126 -14.95 -5.69 -20.76
CA THR A 126 -15.31 -4.36 -20.26
C THR A 126 -16.16 -3.57 -21.26
N GLU A 127 -16.16 -3.95 -22.53
CA GLU A 127 -16.78 -3.22 -23.65
C GLU A 127 -16.26 -1.77 -23.79
N TYR A 128 -15.21 -1.39 -23.07
CA TYR A 128 -14.58 -0.08 -23.20
C TYR A 128 -13.59 -0.08 -24.36
N ILE A 129 -13.59 0.98 -25.14
CA ILE A 129 -12.71 1.12 -26.31
C ILE A 129 -11.71 2.22 -26.05
N CYS A 130 -10.46 1.86 -25.72
CA CYS A 130 -9.33 2.78 -25.72
C CYS A 130 -9.00 3.21 -27.17
N GLN A 131 -8.43 4.40 -27.33
CA GLN A 131 -7.91 4.83 -28.65
C GLN A 131 -6.79 3.90 -29.11
N GLN A 132 -5.99 3.41 -28.17
CA GLN A 132 -4.94 2.42 -28.42
C GLN A 132 -4.78 1.48 -27.23
N VAL A 133 -4.57 0.21 -27.52
CA VAL A 133 -4.13 -0.82 -26.57
C VAL A 133 -2.73 -1.25 -26.99
N ILE A 134 -1.82 -1.34 -26.03
CA ILE A 134 -0.43 -1.74 -26.21
C ILE A 134 -0.20 -2.96 -25.33
N MET A 135 0.27 -4.06 -25.92
CA MET A 135 0.65 -5.24 -25.18
C MET A 135 2.05 -5.09 -24.59
N THR A 136 2.28 -5.62 -23.39
CA THR A 136 3.59 -5.53 -22.75
C THR A 136 4.70 -6.20 -23.55
N SER A 137 4.41 -7.27 -24.30
CA SER A 137 5.34 -7.92 -25.23
C SER A 137 5.84 -7.00 -26.35
N ASP A 138 5.09 -5.96 -26.69
CA ASP A 138 5.47 -5.04 -27.75
C ASP A 138 6.32 -3.85 -27.25
N LEU A 139 6.35 -3.59 -25.94
CA LEU A 139 6.93 -2.35 -25.37
C LEU A 139 8.39 -2.14 -25.81
N HIS A 140 9.22 -3.17 -25.71
CA HIS A 140 10.63 -3.07 -26.12
C HIS A 140 10.78 -2.75 -27.62
N ASN A 141 10.02 -3.42 -28.48
CA ASN A 141 10.07 -3.15 -29.92
C ASN A 141 9.58 -1.76 -30.26
N LEU A 142 8.54 -1.27 -29.59
CA LEU A 142 8.04 0.10 -29.74
C LEU A 142 9.05 1.12 -29.27
N ALA A 143 9.75 0.87 -28.17
CA ALA A 143 10.84 1.68 -27.69
C ALA A 143 11.99 1.79 -28.68
N LEU A 144 12.41 0.66 -29.29
CA LEU A 144 13.46 0.65 -30.31
C LEU A 144 13.12 1.43 -31.58
N MET A 145 11.86 1.51 -31.96
CA MET A 145 11.37 2.22 -33.12
C MET A 145 10.93 3.67 -32.82
N ALA A 146 11.02 4.07 -31.56
CA ALA A 146 10.49 5.35 -31.10
C ALA A 146 11.23 6.56 -31.70
N PRO A 147 10.50 7.67 -31.92
CA PRO A 147 11.13 8.97 -32.13
C PRO A 147 11.96 9.37 -30.91
N GLN A 148 12.95 10.25 -31.13
CA GLN A 148 13.73 10.78 -30.02
C GLN A 148 12.82 11.42 -28.97
N TYR A 149 12.98 11.02 -27.71
CA TYR A 149 12.33 11.62 -26.55
C TYR A 149 12.56 13.13 -26.49
N ARG A 150 11.50 13.87 -26.23
CA ARG A 150 11.55 15.32 -25.98
C ARG A 150 11.24 15.58 -24.52
N ASP A 151 12.16 16.23 -23.83
CA ASP A 151 11.91 16.58 -22.43
C ASP A 151 10.68 17.50 -22.31
N VAL A 152 9.78 17.14 -21.40
CA VAL A 152 8.54 17.87 -21.14
C VAL A 152 8.68 18.64 -19.84
N THR A 153 8.39 19.93 -19.90
CA THR A 153 8.29 20.75 -18.68
C THR A 153 7.05 20.33 -17.88
N MET A 154 7.28 19.82 -16.68
CA MET A 154 6.24 19.44 -15.73
C MET A 154 6.28 20.36 -14.52
N ASN A 155 5.09 20.77 -14.04
CA ASN A 155 5.01 21.47 -12.76
C ASN A 155 4.93 20.44 -11.62
N PRO A 156 5.53 20.70 -10.46
CA PRO A 156 5.41 19.81 -9.30
C PRO A 156 3.94 19.51 -8.90
N SER A 157 3.03 20.45 -9.13
CA SER A 157 1.59 20.34 -8.87
C SER A 157 0.76 19.67 -9.98
N ASP A 158 1.39 19.31 -11.12
CA ASP A 158 0.72 18.51 -12.15
C ASP A 158 0.43 17.11 -11.60
N VAL A 159 -0.73 16.53 -11.95
CA VAL A 159 -1.08 15.17 -11.57
C VAL A 159 -0.15 14.20 -12.32
N ALA A 160 0.47 13.30 -11.57
CA ALA A 160 1.39 12.29 -12.09
C ALA A 160 0.76 10.89 -12.12
N VAL A 161 -0.06 10.59 -11.10
CA VAL A 161 -0.66 9.26 -10.89
C VAL A 161 -2.11 9.40 -10.43
N ILE A 162 -2.96 8.50 -10.90
CA ILE A 162 -4.28 8.27 -10.33
C ILE A 162 -4.37 6.84 -9.85
N LEU A 163 -4.70 6.66 -8.58
CA LEU A 163 -4.91 5.36 -7.95
C LEU A 163 -6.36 5.22 -7.50
N TYR A 164 -7.03 4.18 -7.96
CA TYR A 164 -8.41 3.91 -7.56
C TYR A 164 -8.44 3.13 -6.24
N THR A 165 -9.22 3.64 -5.29
CA THR A 165 -9.48 2.99 -3.99
C THR A 165 -10.93 2.55 -3.90
N SER A 166 -11.18 1.49 -3.12
CA SER A 166 -12.56 1.06 -2.81
C SER A 166 -13.25 2.15 -2.00
N GLY A 167 -14.17 2.87 -2.62
CA GLY A 167 -14.95 3.92 -1.96
C GLY A 167 -15.88 3.38 -0.88
N THR A 168 -16.24 4.23 0.08
CA THR A 168 -17.28 3.94 1.09
C THR A 168 -18.69 4.00 0.51
N THR A 169 -18.85 4.62 -0.67
CA THR A 169 -20.13 4.90 -1.35
C THR A 169 -20.48 3.89 -2.44
N GLY A 170 -19.77 2.77 -2.55
CA GLY A 170 -20.02 1.69 -3.50
C GLY A 170 -19.25 1.77 -4.81
N HIS A 171 -18.76 2.94 -5.22
CA HIS A 171 -17.91 3.09 -6.40
C HIS A 171 -16.47 3.46 -6.05
N PRO A 172 -15.47 2.92 -6.77
CA PRO A 172 -14.07 3.29 -6.58
C PRO A 172 -13.83 4.78 -6.84
N LYS A 173 -12.97 5.41 -6.02
CA LYS A 173 -12.57 6.82 -6.15
C LYS A 173 -11.16 6.91 -6.70
N GLY A 174 -10.93 7.75 -7.70
CA GLY A 174 -9.60 8.01 -8.26
C GLY A 174 -8.86 9.08 -7.46
N VAL A 175 -7.89 8.68 -6.67
CA VAL A 175 -7.02 9.57 -5.88
C VAL A 175 -5.96 10.18 -6.80
N MET A 176 -5.92 11.49 -6.91
CA MET A 176 -4.97 12.24 -7.75
C MET A 176 -3.72 12.60 -6.94
N LEU A 177 -2.57 12.05 -7.33
CA LEU A 177 -1.27 12.35 -6.74
C LEU A 177 -0.42 13.14 -7.74
N THR A 178 0.25 14.19 -7.26
CA THR A 178 1.09 15.08 -8.07
C THR A 178 2.52 14.56 -8.15
N HIS A 179 3.34 15.09 -9.07
CA HIS A 179 4.78 14.81 -9.11
C HIS A 179 5.47 15.17 -7.79
N GLN A 180 5.04 16.25 -7.15
CA GLN A 180 5.52 16.66 -5.84
C GLN A 180 5.18 15.60 -4.76
N ASN A 181 3.95 15.09 -4.74
CA ASN A 181 3.57 14.05 -3.78
C ASN A 181 4.46 12.82 -3.93
N ILE A 182 4.73 12.37 -5.16
CA ILE A 182 5.57 11.20 -5.45
C ILE A 182 7.00 11.42 -4.94
N TYR A 183 7.60 12.57 -5.26
CA TYR A 183 8.96 12.90 -4.85
C TYR A 183 9.09 12.98 -3.32
N ILE A 184 8.19 13.72 -2.67
CA ILE A 184 8.19 13.89 -1.21
C ILE A 184 7.95 12.54 -0.50
N THR A 185 7.08 11.70 -1.03
CA THR A 185 6.84 10.37 -0.45
C THR A 185 8.09 9.50 -0.50
N ALA A 186 8.86 9.57 -1.59
CA ALA A 186 10.13 8.87 -1.67
C ALA A 186 11.10 9.33 -0.58
N GLU A 187 11.21 10.62 -0.36
CA GLU A 187 12.05 11.20 0.70
C GLU A 187 11.57 10.81 2.09
N LEU A 188 10.26 10.95 2.38
CA LEU A 188 9.65 10.61 3.66
C LEU A 188 9.88 9.15 4.08
N TRP A 189 9.93 8.22 3.14
CA TRP A 189 10.17 6.80 3.44
C TRP A 189 11.65 6.42 3.45
N SER A 190 12.48 7.10 2.67
CA SER A 190 13.92 6.76 2.60
C SER A 190 14.65 6.95 3.91
N GLU A 191 14.31 7.99 4.67
CA GLU A 191 14.95 8.29 5.96
C GLU A 191 14.67 7.24 7.04
N PRO A 192 13.39 6.91 7.39
CA PRO A 192 13.11 5.94 8.45
C PRO A 192 13.47 4.50 8.08
N MET A 193 13.51 4.17 6.79
CA MET A 193 14.01 2.88 6.32
C MET A 193 15.53 2.83 6.21
N GLU A 194 16.22 3.95 6.44
CA GLU A 194 17.68 4.11 6.28
C GLU A 194 18.15 3.62 4.90
N LEU A 195 17.38 3.95 3.84
CA LEU A 195 17.68 3.47 2.51
C LEU A 195 18.91 4.15 1.91
N THR A 196 19.72 3.35 1.22
CA THR A 196 20.91 3.76 0.48
C THR A 196 20.95 3.08 -0.89
N SER A 197 21.88 3.49 -1.76
CA SER A 197 22.10 2.83 -3.05
C SER A 197 22.61 1.39 -2.95
N GLU A 198 23.08 0.96 -1.78
CA GLU A 198 23.52 -0.41 -1.54
C GLU A 198 22.36 -1.37 -1.25
N ASP A 199 21.17 -0.84 -1.05
CA ASP A 199 20.02 -1.64 -0.69
C ASP A 199 19.42 -2.40 -1.88
N ARG A 200 18.80 -3.54 -1.56
CA ARG A 200 18.14 -4.44 -2.48
C ARG A 200 16.74 -4.75 -1.95
N LEU A 201 15.74 -4.05 -2.46
CA LEU A 201 14.36 -4.14 -1.98
C LEU A 201 13.63 -5.26 -2.72
N PHE A 202 13.29 -6.31 -1.99
CA PHE A 202 12.50 -7.42 -2.53
C PHE A 202 11.01 -7.12 -2.38
N ILE A 203 10.30 -7.08 -3.49
CA ILE A 203 8.88 -6.75 -3.55
C ILE A 203 8.07 -7.84 -4.25
N CYS A 204 7.04 -8.36 -3.55
CA CYS A 204 5.96 -9.17 -4.09
C CYS A 204 4.58 -8.51 -3.88
N THR A 205 4.58 -7.33 -3.24
CA THR A 205 3.38 -6.49 -3.11
C THR A 205 3.01 -5.94 -4.48
N PRO A 206 1.71 -5.95 -4.85
CA PRO A 206 1.29 -5.47 -6.17
C PRO A 206 1.73 -4.03 -6.43
N LEU A 207 2.41 -3.81 -7.56
CA LEU A 207 2.88 -2.49 -8.00
C LEU A 207 1.74 -1.57 -8.44
N PHE A 208 0.59 -2.12 -8.81
CA PHE A 208 -0.61 -1.31 -9.07
C PHE A 208 -1.21 -0.70 -7.80
N HIS A 209 -0.79 -1.15 -6.63
CA HIS A 209 -1.24 -0.63 -5.33
C HIS A 209 -0.29 0.47 -4.85
N SER A 210 -0.85 1.47 -4.15
CA SER A 210 -0.06 2.60 -3.63
C SER A 210 1.11 2.19 -2.73
N ALA A 211 0.97 1.11 -1.95
CA ALA A 211 2.07 0.60 -1.13
C ALA A 211 3.22 0.08 -2.01
N GLY A 212 2.94 -0.78 -2.99
CA GLY A 212 3.95 -1.32 -3.90
C GLY A 212 4.69 -0.23 -4.66
N ALA A 213 3.94 0.69 -5.27
CA ALA A 213 4.53 1.75 -6.07
C ALA A 213 5.21 2.85 -5.22
N HIS A 214 4.55 3.35 -4.16
CA HIS A 214 4.98 4.60 -3.53
C HIS A 214 5.70 4.41 -2.20
N VAL A 215 5.51 3.28 -1.49
CA VAL A 215 6.29 2.99 -0.28
C VAL A 215 7.60 2.28 -0.61
N PHE A 216 7.64 1.52 -1.73
CA PHE A 216 8.81 0.70 -2.06
C PHE A 216 9.47 1.05 -3.39
N MET A 217 8.75 1.00 -4.51
CA MET A 217 9.34 1.22 -5.84
C MET A 217 9.93 2.63 -5.98
N VAL A 218 9.17 3.66 -5.64
CA VAL A 218 9.62 5.05 -5.82
C VAL A 218 10.76 5.42 -4.86
N PRO A 219 10.72 5.12 -3.53
CA PRO A 219 11.85 5.32 -2.63
C PRO A 219 13.10 4.54 -3.02
N CYS A 220 12.95 3.31 -3.53
CA CYS A 220 14.06 2.51 -4.05
C CYS A 220 14.83 3.26 -5.15
N PHE A 221 14.11 3.74 -6.16
CA PHE A 221 14.72 4.51 -7.25
C PHE A 221 15.15 5.92 -6.83
N TYR A 222 14.57 6.50 -5.79
CA TYR A 222 14.98 7.79 -5.26
C TYR A 222 16.41 7.75 -4.68
N VAL A 223 16.76 6.69 -3.99
CA VAL A 223 18.10 6.55 -3.39
C VAL A 223 19.12 5.85 -4.30
N GLY A 224 18.71 5.34 -5.46
CA GLY A 224 19.59 4.59 -6.36
C GLY A 224 19.77 3.11 -5.99
N ALA A 225 18.86 2.52 -5.21
CA ALA A 225 18.88 1.12 -4.79
C ALA A 225 18.39 0.16 -5.89
N THR A 226 18.51 -1.15 -5.65
CA THR A 226 18.02 -2.20 -6.56
C THR A 226 16.62 -2.65 -6.18
N LEU A 227 15.69 -2.64 -7.10
CA LEU A 227 14.35 -3.20 -6.96
C LEU A 227 14.33 -4.65 -7.47
N ILE A 228 14.09 -5.60 -6.58
CA ILE A 228 13.90 -7.01 -6.92
C ILE A 228 12.40 -7.27 -6.97
N ILE A 229 11.90 -7.66 -8.13
CA ILE A 229 10.47 -7.82 -8.37
C ILE A 229 10.13 -9.30 -8.42
N GLU A 230 9.14 -9.69 -7.63
CA GLU A 230 8.49 -10.98 -7.72
C GLU A 230 7.01 -10.83 -8.03
N LYS A 231 6.51 -11.74 -8.86
CA LYS A 231 5.12 -11.70 -9.32
C LYS A 231 4.12 -11.90 -8.18
N ALA A 232 4.46 -12.81 -7.25
CA ALA A 232 3.62 -13.15 -6.12
C ALA A 232 4.43 -13.73 -4.97
N PHE A 233 3.89 -13.65 -3.75
CA PHE A 233 4.45 -14.28 -2.58
C PHE A 233 4.31 -15.81 -2.65
N SER A 234 5.42 -16.52 -2.42
CA SER A 234 5.46 -17.99 -2.29
C SER A 234 6.08 -18.38 -0.95
N PRO A 235 5.31 -18.92 0.00
CA PRO A 235 5.86 -19.32 1.31
C PRO A 235 6.99 -20.35 1.21
N LYS A 236 6.98 -21.17 0.17
CA LYS A 236 7.98 -22.23 -0.05
C LYS A 236 9.29 -21.72 -0.67
N GLN A 237 9.24 -20.58 -1.34
CA GLN A 237 10.37 -20.09 -2.15
C GLN A 237 10.99 -18.82 -1.59
N ILE A 238 10.26 -18.11 -0.72
CA ILE A 238 10.65 -16.78 -0.26
C ILE A 238 12.06 -16.76 0.36
N MET A 239 12.40 -17.72 1.20
CA MET A 239 13.71 -17.75 1.86
C MET A 239 14.84 -17.97 0.84
N GLN A 240 14.65 -18.85 -0.14
CA GLN A 240 15.57 -19.05 -1.24
C GLN A 240 15.73 -17.79 -2.08
N GLN A 241 14.60 -17.14 -2.44
CA GLN A 241 14.62 -15.94 -3.26
C GLN A 241 15.32 -14.78 -2.55
N LEU A 242 15.07 -14.58 -1.25
CA LEU A 242 15.76 -13.56 -0.44
C LEU A 242 17.28 -13.83 -0.36
N SER A 243 17.65 -15.11 -0.23
CA SER A 243 19.06 -15.55 -0.21
C SER A 243 19.74 -15.31 -1.56
N ASP A 244 19.15 -15.80 -2.65
CA ASP A 244 19.74 -15.75 -4.00
C ASP A 244 19.92 -14.30 -4.48
N THR A 245 18.95 -13.45 -4.18
CA THR A 245 18.96 -12.04 -4.59
C THR A 245 19.73 -11.13 -3.63
N LYS A 246 20.22 -11.67 -2.50
CA LYS A 246 20.89 -10.88 -1.46
C LYS A 246 20.02 -9.69 -1.03
N ALA A 247 18.73 -9.92 -0.88
CA ALA A 247 17.79 -8.87 -0.46
C ALA A 247 18.18 -8.30 0.90
N THR A 248 18.10 -6.96 1.03
CA THR A 248 18.35 -6.26 2.30
C THR A 248 17.06 -5.88 3.00
N PHE A 249 15.98 -5.82 2.24
CA PHE A 249 14.67 -5.40 2.70
C PHE A 249 13.58 -6.30 2.12
N PHE A 250 12.63 -6.69 2.97
CA PHE A 250 11.40 -7.39 2.56
C PHE A 250 10.19 -6.76 3.23
N PHE A 251 9.12 -6.54 2.46
CA PHE A 251 7.83 -6.12 2.98
C PHE A 251 6.80 -7.22 2.82
N GLY A 252 6.09 -7.50 3.92
CA GLY A 252 4.97 -8.43 3.94
C GLY A 252 3.82 -7.95 4.82
N VAL A 253 2.62 -8.46 4.55
CA VAL A 253 1.52 -8.38 5.52
C VAL A 253 1.72 -9.41 6.63
N PRO A 254 1.12 -9.25 7.83
CA PRO A 254 1.34 -10.17 8.95
C PRO A 254 1.14 -11.66 8.61
N ALA A 255 0.16 -11.99 7.76
CA ALA A 255 -0.07 -13.35 7.30
C ALA A 255 1.13 -13.96 6.55
N MET A 256 1.86 -13.16 5.76
CA MET A 256 3.07 -13.64 5.06
C MET A 256 4.16 -14.02 6.05
N TYR A 257 4.39 -13.21 7.07
CA TYR A 257 5.37 -13.50 8.14
C TYR A 257 4.98 -14.73 8.95
N THR A 258 3.68 -14.93 9.22
CA THR A 258 3.19 -16.16 9.85
C THR A 258 3.51 -17.39 8.99
N LEU A 259 3.32 -17.30 7.69
CA LEU A 259 3.65 -18.38 6.78
C LEU A 259 5.17 -18.63 6.68
N ILE A 260 5.99 -17.60 6.66
CA ILE A 260 7.46 -17.73 6.71
C ILE A 260 7.89 -18.47 7.98
N LEU A 261 7.42 -18.05 9.15
CA LEU A 261 7.81 -18.66 10.43
C LEU A 261 7.23 -20.07 10.68
N ASN A 262 6.21 -20.47 9.95
CA ASN A 262 5.61 -21.81 10.02
C ASN A 262 6.18 -22.78 8.99
N HIS A 263 6.95 -22.32 8.02
CA HIS A 263 7.79 -23.16 7.18
C HIS A 263 9.11 -23.50 7.89
N ASP A 264 9.67 -24.66 7.61
CA ASP A 264 11.01 -25.01 8.07
C ASP A 264 11.98 -23.92 7.57
N LEU A 265 12.46 -23.11 8.53
CA LEU A 265 13.53 -22.16 8.27
C LEU A 265 14.80 -22.97 8.08
N ASP A 266 15.04 -23.44 6.85
CA ASP A 266 16.23 -24.22 6.52
C ASP A 266 17.46 -23.30 6.65
N GLU A 267 18.39 -23.68 7.53
CA GLU A 267 19.67 -23.00 7.74
C GLU A 267 20.54 -22.93 6.46
N SER A 268 20.15 -23.66 5.39
CA SER A 268 20.84 -23.61 4.09
C SER A 268 20.71 -22.28 3.37
N HIS A 269 19.70 -21.43 3.71
CA HIS A 269 19.49 -20.13 3.06
C HIS A 269 20.25 -19.01 3.78
N ASP A 270 21.24 -18.44 3.09
CA ASP A 270 22.00 -17.30 3.58
C ASP A 270 21.20 -15.99 3.41
N VAL A 271 20.48 -15.60 4.42
CA VAL A 271 19.74 -14.34 4.48
C VAL A 271 20.41 -13.27 5.34
N SER A 272 21.73 -13.39 5.55
CA SER A 272 22.52 -12.45 6.36
C SER A 272 22.55 -11.01 5.81
N SER A 273 22.19 -10.83 4.53
CA SER A 273 22.01 -9.52 3.90
C SER A 273 20.76 -8.78 4.38
N LEU A 274 19.74 -9.51 4.87
CA LEU A 274 18.51 -8.89 5.37
C LEU A 274 18.78 -8.00 6.57
N ARG A 275 18.28 -6.78 6.53
CA ARG A 275 18.38 -5.81 7.62
C ARG A 275 17.03 -5.24 8.08
N LEU A 276 15.98 -5.37 7.24
CA LEU A 276 14.68 -4.78 7.55
C LEU A 276 13.51 -5.64 7.03
N PHE A 277 12.63 -5.99 7.93
CA PHE A 277 11.28 -6.46 7.66
C PHE A 277 10.28 -5.33 7.86
N GLY A 278 9.65 -4.90 6.77
CA GLY A 278 8.57 -3.95 6.82
C GLY A 278 7.21 -4.63 6.89
N TYR A 279 6.27 -4.08 7.65
CA TYR A 279 4.89 -4.56 7.63
C TYR A 279 3.88 -3.42 7.68
N GLY A 280 2.68 -3.69 7.20
CA GLY A 280 1.59 -2.70 7.18
C GLY A 280 0.28 -3.31 6.68
N ALA A 281 -0.69 -2.45 6.39
CA ALA A 281 -2.03 -2.79 5.92
C ALA A 281 -2.92 -3.56 6.92
N ALA A 282 -2.33 -4.19 7.95
CA ALA A 282 -3.03 -4.89 9.03
C ALA A 282 -2.23 -4.81 10.33
N PRO A 283 -2.88 -4.92 11.51
CA PRO A 283 -2.19 -5.03 12.79
C PRO A 283 -1.30 -6.27 12.84
N MET A 284 -0.10 -6.13 13.40
CA MET A 284 0.80 -7.26 13.63
C MET A 284 0.78 -7.64 15.12
N PRO A 285 0.41 -8.88 15.46
CA PRO A 285 0.38 -9.34 16.84
C PRO A 285 1.76 -9.31 17.50
N TYR A 286 1.81 -8.99 18.80
CA TYR A 286 3.04 -8.99 19.59
C TYR A 286 3.84 -10.29 19.43
N GLU A 287 3.18 -11.42 19.54
CA GLU A 287 3.81 -12.73 19.46
C GLU A 287 4.47 -12.97 18.10
N LEU A 288 3.90 -12.43 17.03
CA LEU A 288 4.49 -12.55 15.70
C LEU A 288 5.77 -11.70 15.58
N ILE A 289 5.77 -10.47 16.11
CA ILE A 289 6.96 -9.61 16.16
C ILE A 289 8.06 -10.30 16.99
N ARG A 290 7.70 -10.84 18.19
CA ARG A 290 8.64 -11.53 19.07
C ARG A 290 9.28 -12.73 18.34
N ARG A 291 8.48 -13.59 17.70
CA ARG A 291 8.98 -14.73 16.93
C ARG A 291 9.87 -14.33 15.75
N LEU A 292 9.54 -13.25 15.06
CA LEU A 292 10.39 -12.72 13.98
C LEU A 292 11.76 -12.27 14.51
N LYS A 293 11.78 -11.55 15.64
CA LYS A 293 13.03 -11.09 16.24
C LYS A 293 13.86 -12.25 16.82
N GLU A 294 13.23 -13.33 17.25
CA GLU A 294 13.95 -14.55 17.68
C GLU A 294 14.53 -15.33 16.48
N ALA A 295 13.76 -15.48 15.39
CA ALA A 295 14.23 -16.16 14.19
C ALA A 295 15.27 -15.36 13.39
N PHE A 296 15.17 -14.02 13.40
CA PHE A 296 16.01 -13.10 12.65
C PHE A 296 16.54 -11.97 13.56
N PRO A 297 17.46 -12.27 14.50
CA PRO A 297 17.86 -11.32 15.55
C PRO A 297 18.55 -10.06 15.05
N ASN A 298 19.11 -10.07 13.84
CA ASN A 298 19.80 -8.94 13.23
C ASN A 298 18.91 -8.14 12.28
N VAL A 299 17.64 -8.53 12.10
CA VAL A 299 16.71 -7.88 11.19
C VAL A 299 15.78 -6.97 11.98
N LYS A 300 15.74 -5.69 11.64
CA LYS A 300 14.76 -4.73 12.19
C LYS A 300 13.35 -5.09 11.75
N VAL A 301 12.34 -4.82 12.59
CA VAL A 301 10.92 -5.03 12.28
C VAL A 301 10.19 -3.70 12.41
N GLN A 302 9.66 -3.17 11.31
CA GLN A 302 9.14 -1.80 11.24
C GLN A 302 7.74 -1.75 10.63
N ASN A 303 6.83 -0.98 11.24
CA ASN A 303 5.48 -0.74 10.72
C ASN A 303 5.46 0.47 9.79
N PHE A 304 4.60 0.38 8.76
CA PHE A 304 4.28 1.47 7.83
C PHE A 304 2.78 1.70 7.80
N TYR A 305 2.35 2.91 8.15
CA TYR A 305 0.94 3.31 8.09
C TYR A 305 0.74 4.51 7.17
N GLY A 306 -0.28 4.38 6.35
CA GLY A 306 -0.78 5.42 5.47
C GLY A 306 -1.92 4.93 4.60
N GLN A 307 -2.49 5.85 3.85
CA GLN A 307 -3.59 5.61 2.91
C GLN A 307 -3.20 6.18 1.55
N THR A 308 -3.86 5.75 0.49
CA THR A 308 -3.59 6.27 -0.85
C THR A 308 -3.71 7.79 -0.91
N GLU A 309 -4.64 8.35 -0.15
CA GLU A 309 -4.93 9.79 -0.05
C GLU A 309 -3.79 10.62 0.57
N ASN A 310 -2.86 9.97 1.28
CA ASN A 310 -1.62 10.60 1.78
C ASN A 310 -0.35 9.96 1.20
N SER A 311 -0.44 9.44 -0.03
CA SER A 311 0.68 8.85 -0.81
C SER A 311 1.41 7.71 -0.10
N PRO A 312 0.83 6.80 0.49
CA PRO A 312 0.57 6.20 1.79
C PRO A 312 1.69 6.47 2.82
N ALA A 313 1.88 7.73 3.19
CA ALA A 313 2.93 8.17 4.12
C ALA A 313 2.33 8.99 5.28
N ALA A 314 2.17 8.38 6.44
CA ALA A 314 1.66 9.05 7.64
C ALA A 314 2.54 8.82 8.86
N THR A 315 2.67 7.57 9.33
CA THR A 315 3.46 7.23 10.51
C THR A 315 4.30 5.97 10.29
N THR A 316 5.30 5.79 11.14
CA THR A 316 6.10 4.56 11.20
C THR A 316 6.42 4.20 12.65
N LEU A 317 6.34 2.91 12.99
CA LEU A 317 6.82 2.36 14.24
C LEU A 317 8.18 1.71 13.99
N LEU A 318 9.22 2.29 14.55
CA LEU A 318 10.59 1.81 14.41
C LEU A 318 10.82 0.53 15.22
N ASP A 319 11.84 -0.23 14.87
CA ASP A 319 12.20 -1.50 15.51
C ASP A 319 12.41 -1.39 17.02
N ASP A 320 13.04 -0.32 17.50
CA ASP A 320 13.34 -0.09 18.91
C ASP A 320 12.07 -0.04 19.78
N ASP A 321 10.96 0.38 19.18
CA ASP A 321 9.66 0.52 19.85
C ASP A 321 8.67 -0.62 19.54
N ALA A 322 9.02 -1.51 18.61
CA ALA A 322 8.11 -2.53 18.11
C ALA A 322 7.57 -3.48 19.20
N LEU A 323 8.35 -3.78 20.24
CA LEU A 323 7.94 -4.63 21.36
C LEU A 323 7.40 -3.85 22.57
N THR A 324 7.66 -2.54 22.67
CA THR A 324 7.24 -1.70 23.80
C THR A 324 5.96 -0.92 23.50
N LYS A 325 5.73 -0.56 22.24
CA LYS A 325 4.56 0.18 21.74
C LYS A 325 3.66 -0.73 20.86
N VAL A 326 3.39 -1.92 21.36
CA VAL A 326 2.59 -2.92 20.64
C VAL A 326 1.22 -2.38 20.27
N GLY A 327 0.77 -2.67 19.05
CA GLY A 327 -0.49 -2.17 18.49
C GLY A 327 -0.44 -0.73 17.98
N SER A 328 0.66 0.00 18.25
CA SER A 328 0.88 1.31 17.65
C SER A 328 1.31 1.20 16.19
N VAL A 329 0.91 2.19 15.38
CA VAL A 329 1.45 2.42 14.03
C VAL A 329 2.57 3.46 14.03
N GLY A 330 3.06 3.82 15.22
CA GLY A 330 4.23 4.65 15.42
C GLY A 330 3.97 6.14 15.51
N ARG A 331 4.99 6.91 15.13
CA ARG A 331 5.02 8.37 15.15
C ARG A 331 4.93 8.96 13.75
N PRO A 332 4.51 10.23 13.62
CA PRO A 332 4.48 10.93 12.33
C PRO A 332 5.83 10.89 11.62
N LEU A 333 5.79 10.72 10.29
CA LEU A 333 6.95 10.93 9.43
C LEU A 333 7.38 12.41 9.45
N ALA A 334 8.58 12.70 8.95
CA ALA A 334 9.06 14.07 8.81
C ALA A 334 8.01 14.95 8.07
N HIS A 335 7.89 16.22 8.45
CA HIS A 335 6.94 17.17 7.86
C HIS A 335 5.46 16.76 7.88
N THR A 336 5.11 15.73 8.66
CA THR A 336 3.74 15.22 8.81
C THR A 336 3.23 15.56 10.20
N GLU A 337 2.04 16.12 10.26
CA GLU A 337 1.32 16.39 11.51
C GLU A 337 0.17 15.40 11.63
N ILE A 338 -0.01 14.83 12.83
CA ILE A 338 -1.15 13.96 13.18
C ILE A 338 -1.92 14.61 14.31
N ARG A 339 -3.24 14.61 14.20
CA ARG A 339 -4.16 15.09 15.23
C ARG A 339 -5.32 14.12 15.34
N ILE A 340 -5.85 13.96 16.53
CA ILE A 340 -7.12 13.27 16.77
C ILE A 340 -8.21 14.31 16.83
N ASP A 341 -9.16 14.23 15.91
CA ASP A 341 -10.23 15.23 15.74
C ASP A 341 -11.49 14.82 16.52
N ASP A 342 -12.14 15.79 17.15
CA ASP A 342 -13.36 15.60 17.95
C ASP A 342 -14.65 15.51 17.13
N GLY A 343 -14.54 15.59 15.80
CA GLY A 343 -15.66 15.65 14.85
C GLY A 343 -16.20 17.06 14.58
N ALA A 344 -15.72 18.07 15.33
CA ALA A 344 -16.07 19.47 15.16
C ALA A 344 -14.90 20.34 14.64
N GLY A 345 -13.74 19.70 14.34
CA GLY A 345 -12.52 20.37 13.88
C GLY A 345 -11.57 20.74 15.02
N GLY A 346 -11.86 20.36 16.26
CA GLY A 346 -11.02 20.53 17.44
C GLY A 346 -10.06 19.34 17.64
N ALA A 347 -8.94 19.58 18.33
CA ALA A 347 -8.01 18.52 18.75
C ALA A 347 -8.45 17.90 20.07
N LEU A 348 -8.53 16.58 20.15
CA LEU A 348 -8.66 15.85 21.40
C LEU A 348 -7.33 15.76 22.12
N LEU A 349 -7.38 15.65 23.46
CA LEU A 349 -6.22 15.35 24.28
C LEU A 349 -5.76 13.92 24.08
N ASN A 350 -4.48 13.64 24.38
CA ASN A 350 -3.91 12.30 24.34
C ASN A 350 -4.74 11.31 25.17
N GLY A 351 -4.87 10.08 24.66
CA GLY A 351 -5.67 9.01 25.26
C GLY A 351 -7.14 8.96 24.80
N TYR A 352 -7.70 10.06 24.28
CA TYR A 352 -9.06 10.06 23.77
C TYR A 352 -9.13 9.57 22.33
N VAL A 353 -10.20 8.84 22.01
CA VAL A 353 -10.46 8.29 20.67
C VAL A 353 -11.26 9.28 19.83
N GLY A 354 -10.81 9.54 18.62
CA GLY A 354 -11.48 10.37 17.62
C GLY A 354 -10.99 10.05 16.23
N GLU A 355 -11.37 10.85 15.24
CA GLU A 355 -10.90 10.65 13.87
C GLU A 355 -9.44 11.07 13.71
N ILE A 356 -8.63 10.20 13.11
CA ILE A 356 -7.24 10.52 12.77
C ILE A 356 -7.26 11.49 11.60
N VAL A 357 -6.63 12.65 11.77
CA VAL A 357 -6.44 13.62 10.68
C VAL A 357 -4.95 13.87 10.44
N VAL A 358 -4.59 13.95 9.17
CA VAL A 358 -3.19 14.04 8.71
C VAL A 358 -3.00 15.35 7.95
N LYS A 359 -1.90 16.06 8.23
CA LYS A 359 -1.48 17.21 7.44
C LYS A 359 -0.02 17.07 7.04
N GLY A 360 0.28 17.38 5.78
CA GLY A 360 1.64 17.29 5.26
C GLY A 360 1.69 17.49 3.75
N PRO A 361 2.89 17.57 3.20
CA PRO A 361 3.10 17.83 1.76
C PRO A 361 2.78 16.63 0.85
N GLN A 362 2.62 15.43 1.42
CA GLN A 362 2.31 14.19 0.72
C GLN A 362 0.81 14.02 0.42
N LEU A 363 -0.08 14.91 0.89
CA LEU A 363 -1.52 14.79 0.71
C LEU A 363 -1.92 14.90 -0.76
N MET A 364 -2.91 14.10 -1.14
CA MET A 364 -3.49 14.10 -2.49
C MET A 364 -3.96 15.47 -2.93
N LYS A 365 -4.01 15.70 -4.23
CA LYS A 365 -4.65 16.88 -4.82
C LYS A 365 -6.18 16.85 -4.66
N GLY A 366 -6.77 15.67 -4.57
CA GLY A 366 -8.19 15.43 -4.42
C GLY A 366 -8.62 14.16 -5.18
N TYR A 367 -9.94 13.94 -5.23
CA TYR A 367 -10.54 12.84 -6.00
C TYR A 367 -10.92 13.29 -7.40
N LEU A 368 -10.59 12.48 -8.41
CA LEU A 368 -10.91 12.74 -9.81
C LEU A 368 -12.42 12.92 -9.98
N LYS A 369 -12.82 14.02 -10.62
CA LYS A 369 -14.23 14.35 -10.92
C LYS A 369 -15.18 14.30 -9.71
N ASN A 370 -14.64 14.41 -8.50
CA ASN A 370 -15.45 14.33 -7.28
C ASN A 370 -15.07 15.43 -6.27
N PRO A 371 -15.45 16.70 -6.54
CA PRO A 371 -15.10 17.82 -5.68
C PRO A 371 -15.78 17.75 -4.30
N ASP A 372 -17.00 17.22 -4.20
CA ASP A 372 -17.74 17.15 -2.94
C ASP A 372 -17.04 16.19 -1.95
N GLU A 373 -16.67 15.00 -2.39
CA GLU A 373 -15.91 14.06 -1.57
C GLU A 373 -14.51 14.60 -1.25
N THR A 374 -13.90 15.36 -2.18
CA THR A 374 -12.62 16.02 -1.93
C THR A 374 -12.75 17.03 -0.77
N MET A 375 -13.79 17.87 -0.78
CA MET A 375 -14.06 18.83 0.30
C MET A 375 -14.38 18.13 1.63
N MET A 376 -15.02 16.96 1.58
CA MET A 376 -15.28 16.20 2.81
C MET A 376 -14.01 15.55 3.37
N ALA A 377 -13.10 15.11 2.52
CA ALA A 377 -11.85 14.47 2.93
C ALA A 377 -10.74 15.46 3.27
N LEU A 378 -10.65 16.59 2.56
CA LEU A 378 -9.62 17.62 2.76
C LEU A 378 -10.27 18.90 3.31
N ARG A 379 -10.03 19.22 4.59
CA ARG A 379 -10.58 20.39 5.27
C ARG A 379 -9.46 21.20 5.92
N ASP A 380 -9.32 22.45 5.57
CA ASP A 380 -8.31 23.36 6.14
C ASP A 380 -6.88 22.81 6.11
N GLY A 381 -6.54 22.07 5.03
CA GLY A 381 -5.24 21.43 4.85
C GLY A 381 -5.03 20.12 5.61
N TRP A 382 -6.07 19.60 6.27
CA TRP A 382 -6.09 18.30 6.94
C TRP A 382 -6.84 17.25 6.12
N LEU A 383 -6.25 16.08 5.98
CA LEU A 383 -6.91 14.90 5.46
C LEU A 383 -7.64 14.19 6.59
N TYR A 384 -8.94 14.06 6.50
CA TYR A 384 -9.80 13.24 7.35
C TYR A 384 -9.76 11.80 6.85
N THR A 385 -9.08 10.94 7.59
CA THR A 385 -8.72 9.59 7.10
C THR A 385 -9.88 8.59 7.11
N GLY A 386 -10.90 8.86 7.93
CA GLY A 386 -11.95 7.90 8.24
C GLY A 386 -11.48 6.75 9.15
N ASP A 387 -10.23 6.76 9.60
CA ASP A 387 -9.74 5.87 10.64
C ASP A 387 -9.91 6.54 12.01
N LEU A 388 -10.35 5.77 13.01
CA LEU A 388 -10.44 6.21 14.40
C LEU A 388 -9.16 5.78 15.12
N GLY A 389 -8.66 6.67 15.99
CA GLY A 389 -7.45 6.37 16.74
C GLY A 389 -7.26 7.27 17.94
N ARG A 390 -6.17 7.07 18.64
CA ARG A 390 -5.72 7.87 19.76
C ARG A 390 -4.22 8.04 19.75
N LEU A 391 -3.73 9.12 20.30
CA LEU A 391 -2.31 9.31 20.61
C LEU A 391 -2.08 8.95 22.08
N ASP A 392 -0.96 8.29 22.37
CA ASP A 392 -0.51 8.13 23.75
C ASP A 392 0.28 9.38 24.23
N GLU A 393 0.72 9.38 25.50
CA GLU A 393 1.45 10.51 26.10
C GLU A 393 2.81 10.76 25.41
N ASP A 394 3.40 9.74 24.79
CA ASP A 394 4.65 9.83 24.05
C ASP A 394 4.46 10.18 22.57
N GLY A 395 3.20 10.39 22.11
CA GLY A 395 2.85 10.77 20.75
C GLY A 395 2.81 9.61 19.75
N TYR A 396 2.69 8.36 20.23
CA TYR A 396 2.47 7.20 19.37
C TYR A 396 1.01 7.08 18.99
N LEU A 397 0.75 6.84 17.71
CA LEU A 397 -0.58 6.66 17.17
C LEU A 397 -1.03 5.20 17.27
N TYR A 398 -2.22 5.00 17.81
CA TYR A 398 -2.92 3.71 17.83
C TYR A 398 -4.17 3.80 16.99
N ILE A 399 -4.32 2.92 16.01
CA ILE A 399 -5.56 2.78 15.26
C ILE A 399 -6.51 1.96 16.11
N VAL A 400 -7.71 2.49 16.35
CA VAL A 400 -8.74 1.81 17.13
C VAL A 400 -9.70 1.09 16.20
N ASP A 401 -10.14 1.71 15.11
CA ASP A 401 -10.95 1.09 14.06
C ASP A 401 -11.17 2.03 12.88
N ARG A 402 -11.98 1.60 11.91
CA ARG A 402 -12.55 2.48 10.90
C ARG A 402 -13.88 3.06 11.36
N LYS A 403 -14.07 4.34 11.17
CA LYS A 403 -15.31 5.04 11.52
C LYS A 403 -16.57 4.36 10.95
N LYS A 404 -16.47 3.79 9.75
CA LYS A 404 -17.54 3.05 9.08
C LYS A 404 -17.73 1.61 9.59
N ASP A 405 -16.75 1.06 10.28
CA ASP A 405 -16.76 -0.34 10.76
C ASP A 405 -17.12 -0.42 12.25
N MET A 406 -17.10 0.72 12.96
CA MET A 406 -17.52 0.82 14.34
C MET A 406 -18.98 0.37 14.51
N ILE A 407 -19.23 -0.45 15.51
CA ILE A 407 -20.54 -1.04 15.82
C ILE A 407 -21.20 -0.17 16.90
N ILE A 408 -22.43 0.22 16.68
CA ILE A 408 -23.19 1.02 17.66
C ILE A 408 -24.26 0.13 18.32
N ARG A 409 -23.94 -0.38 19.50
CA ARG A 409 -24.85 -1.24 20.28
C ARG A 409 -25.51 -0.43 21.39
N SER A 410 -26.79 -0.15 21.28
CA SER A 410 -27.56 0.61 22.29
C SER A 410 -26.93 1.96 22.70
N GLY A 411 -26.22 2.61 21.76
CA GLY A 411 -25.53 3.87 22.02
C GLY A 411 -24.07 3.74 22.50
N GLU A 412 -23.62 2.50 22.78
CA GLU A 412 -22.22 2.22 23.10
C GLU A 412 -21.44 1.91 21.83
N ASN A 413 -20.25 2.49 21.69
CA ASN A 413 -19.35 2.22 20.58
C ASN A 413 -18.55 0.94 20.87
N ILE A 414 -18.61 0.01 19.95
CA ILE A 414 -17.79 -1.21 19.97
C ILE A 414 -16.86 -1.15 18.76
N TYR A 415 -15.60 -1.36 19.02
CA TYR A 415 -14.57 -1.37 17.97
C TYR A 415 -14.24 -2.83 17.63
N PRO A 416 -14.57 -3.30 16.40
CA PRO A 416 -14.27 -4.66 15.96
C PRO A 416 -12.85 -5.12 16.23
N ILE A 417 -11.87 -4.25 16.08
CA ILE A 417 -10.46 -4.60 16.28
C ILE A 417 -10.15 -5.03 17.72
N GLU A 418 -10.83 -4.48 18.73
CA GLU A 418 -10.63 -4.90 20.14
C GLU A 418 -11.04 -6.36 20.35
N ILE A 419 -12.11 -6.78 19.67
CA ILE A 419 -12.58 -8.17 19.74
C ILE A 419 -11.66 -9.06 18.90
N GLU A 420 -11.25 -8.63 17.73
CA GLU A 420 -10.31 -9.33 16.85
C GLU A 420 -8.97 -9.58 17.55
N GLU A 421 -8.42 -8.60 18.26
CA GLU A 421 -7.18 -8.75 19.03
C GLU A 421 -7.27 -9.82 20.11
N VAL A 422 -8.41 -9.92 20.80
CA VAL A 422 -8.65 -10.99 21.79
C VAL A 422 -8.77 -12.34 21.10
N LEU A 423 -9.48 -12.43 19.99
CA LEU A 423 -9.61 -13.66 19.21
C LEU A 423 -8.27 -14.15 18.65
N TYR A 424 -7.40 -13.26 18.20
CA TYR A 424 -6.04 -13.61 17.71
C TYR A 424 -5.13 -14.19 18.80
N GLN A 425 -5.39 -13.93 20.08
CA GLN A 425 -4.64 -14.51 21.19
C GLN A 425 -5.02 -15.97 21.47
N MET A 426 -6.14 -16.47 20.92
CA MET A 426 -6.56 -17.85 21.09
C MET A 426 -5.68 -18.80 20.26
N PRO A 427 -4.98 -19.77 20.90
CA PRO A 427 -4.07 -20.67 20.19
C PRO A 427 -4.70 -21.49 19.08
N ALA A 428 -6.01 -21.81 19.21
CA ALA A 428 -6.75 -22.61 18.24
C ALA A 428 -7.15 -21.84 16.98
N LEU A 429 -7.22 -20.49 17.04
CA LEU A 429 -7.66 -19.68 15.91
C LEU A 429 -6.48 -19.30 15.00
N PHE A 430 -6.72 -19.37 13.71
CA PHE A 430 -5.78 -18.92 12.69
C PHE A 430 -5.98 -17.44 12.37
N GLU A 431 -7.24 -17.03 12.17
CA GLU A 431 -7.63 -15.65 11.88
C GLU A 431 -9.08 -15.39 12.29
N ALA A 432 -9.39 -14.11 12.51
CA ALA A 432 -10.73 -13.67 12.86
C ALA A 432 -11.04 -12.30 12.22
N ALA A 433 -12.32 -12.07 11.92
CA ALA A 433 -12.85 -10.76 11.54
C ALA A 433 -14.18 -10.53 12.24
N VAL A 434 -14.40 -9.28 12.71
CA VAL A 434 -15.62 -8.90 13.41
C VAL A 434 -16.33 -7.79 12.64
N VAL A 435 -17.63 -7.92 12.50
CA VAL A 435 -18.50 -6.92 11.85
C VAL A 435 -19.75 -6.64 12.67
N GLY A 436 -20.31 -5.45 12.49
CA GLY A 436 -21.63 -5.13 13.01
C GLY A 436 -22.71 -5.75 12.13
N VAL A 437 -23.66 -6.45 12.75
CA VAL A 437 -24.88 -6.92 12.07
C VAL A 437 -26.12 -6.29 12.73
N PRO A 438 -27.19 -6.00 11.96
CA PRO A 438 -28.40 -5.41 12.51
C PRO A 438 -29.06 -6.28 13.58
N HIS A 439 -29.52 -5.67 14.68
CA HIS A 439 -30.25 -6.35 15.73
C HIS A 439 -31.50 -5.55 16.15
N PRO A 440 -32.70 -6.18 16.23
CA PRO A 440 -33.95 -5.47 16.42
C PRO A 440 -34.08 -4.71 17.74
N VAL A 441 -33.30 -5.06 18.78
CA VAL A 441 -33.35 -4.42 20.09
C VAL A 441 -32.16 -3.52 20.33
N TYR A 442 -30.97 -3.90 19.88
CA TYR A 442 -29.71 -3.24 20.22
C TYR A 442 -29.18 -2.30 19.12
N GLY A 443 -29.85 -2.22 17.98
CA GLY A 443 -29.38 -1.51 16.78
C GLY A 443 -28.42 -2.39 16.01
N GLU A 444 -27.17 -2.49 16.47
CA GLU A 444 -26.17 -3.43 15.93
C GLU A 444 -25.60 -4.31 17.05
N VAL A 445 -25.09 -5.47 16.65
CA VAL A 445 -24.34 -6.40 17.54
C VAL A 445 -23.10 -6.92 16.82
N PRO A 446 -22.03 -7.28 17.56
CA PRO A 446 -20.82 -7.85 16.96
C PRO A 446 -21.09 -9.30 16.50
N LYS A 447 -20.72 -9.59 15.25
CA LYS A 447 -20.63 -10.96 14.73
C LYS A 447 -19.18 -11.26 14.38
N ALA A 448 -18.64 -12.37 14.90
CA ALA A 448 -17.29 -12.82 14.66
C ALA A 448 -17.26 -13.92 13.60
N TYR A 449 -16.43 -13.77 12.60
CA TYR A 449 -16.07 -14.81 11.63
C TYR A 449 -14.70 -15.32 11.99
N VAL A 450 -14.58 -16.64 12.24
CA VAL A 450 -13.35 -17.25 12.76
C VAL A 450 -12.91 -18.42 11.90
N ARG A 451 -11.61 -18.48 11.63
CA ARG A 451 -10.96 -19.62 10.99
C ARG A 451 -10.11 -20.36 12.01
N VAL A 452 -10.33 -21.65 12.15
CA VAL A 452 -9.59 -22.53 13.08
C VAL A 452 -8.31 -23.00 12.40
N LYS A 453 -7.22 -23.14 13.17
CA LYS A 453 -5.97 -23.75 12.67
C LYS A 453 -6.19 -25.22 12.34
N GLU A 454 -5.54 -25.69 11.28
CA GLU A 454 -5.60 -27.09 10.87
C GLU A 454 -5.20 -28.03 12.03
N GLY A 455 -5.99 -29.07 12.24
CA GLY A 455 -5.81 -30.03 13.34
C GLY A 455 -6.29 -29.58 14.72
N ASN A 456 -6.82 -28.34 14.86
CA ASN A 456 -7.44 -27.87 16.10
C ASN A 456 -8.96 -27.94 16.01
N THR A 457 -9.60 -27.93 17.18
CA THR A 457 -11.05 -27.80 17.34
C THR A 457 -11.30 -26.78 18.44
N VAL A 458 -12.31 -25.97 18.30
CA VAL A 458 -12.78 -25.01 19.30
C VAL A 458 -14.27 -24.81 19.10
N SER A 459 -15.05 -24.74 20.18
CA SER A 459 -16.48 -24.47 20.13
C SER A 459 -16.78 -22.98 20.27
N GLU A 460 -18.01 -22.60 19.91
CA GLU A 460 -18.49 -21.23 20.10
C GLU A 460 -18.48 -20.83 21.57
N GLU A 461 -18.88 -21.74 22.47
CA GLU A 461 -18.90 -21.53 23.91
C GLU A 461 -17.48 -21.28 24.47
N GLU A 462 -16.48 -22.00 23.98
CA GLU A 462 -15.08 -21.81 24.36
C GLU A 462 -14.55 -20.45 23.92
N ILE A 463 -14.90 -20.00 22.70
CA ILE A 463 -14.54 -18.69 22.19
C ILE A 463 -15.19 -17.59 23.03
N LEU A 464 -16.50 -17.69 23.29
CA LEU A 464 -17.23 -16.72 24.11
C LEU A 464 -16.70 -16.66 25.53
N ALA A 465 -16.43 -17.84 26.15
CA ALA A 465 -15.83 -17.90 27.48
C ALA A 465 -14.47 -17.23 27.54
N TYR A 466 -13.63 -17.44 26.53
CA TYR A 466 -12.33 -16.77 26.42
C TYR A 466 -12.49 -15.26 26.29
N CYS A 467 -13.32 -14.78 25.37
CA CYS A 467 -13.61 -13.35 25.20
C CYS A 467 -14.13 -12.71 26.49
N ALA A 468 -14.98 -13.41 27.26
CA ALA A 468 -15.55 -12.91 28.51
C ALA A 468 -14.49 -12.70 29.61
N THR A 469 -13.30 -13.28 29.50
CA THR A 469 -12.21 -13.06 30.46
C THR A 469 -11.50 -11.72 30.20
N GLN A 470 -11.65 -11.11 29.01
CA GLN A 470 -10.87 -9.96 28.57
C GLN A 470 -11.72 -8.77 28.10
N LEU A 471 -12.98 -9.01 27.73
CA LEU A 471 -13.87 -7.99 27.18
C LEU A 471 -15.08 -7.73 28.08
N ALA A 472 -15.56 -6.50 28.07
CA ALA A 472 -16.84 -6.15 28.68
C ALA A 472 -18.00 -6.92 28.01
N THR A 473 -19.03 -7.26 28.74
CA THR A 473 -20.14 -8.10 28.28
C THR A 473 -20.83 -7.57 27.00
N TYR A 474 -20.94 -6.25 26.86
CA TYR A 474 -21.58 -5.65 25.69
C TYR A 474 -20.71 -5.76 24.41
N LYS A 475 -19.40 -6.02 24.54
CA LYS A 475 -18.45 -6.21 23.45
C LYS A 475 -18.36 -7.68 22.99
N LEU A 476 -18.90 -8.61 23.75
CA LEU A 476 -18.82 -10.03 23.38
C LEU A 476 -19.52 -10.26 22.03
N PRO A 477 -18.94 -11.11 21.16
CA PRO A 477 -19.61 -11.54 19.94
C PRO A 477 -21.00 -12.08 20.24
N TYR A 478 -22.00 -11.58 19.52
CA TYR A 478 -23.37 -12.07 19.64
C TYR A 478 -23.59 -13.32 18.82
N GLU A 479 -22.88 -13.42 17.71
CA GLU A 479 -22.85 -14.57 16.82
C GLU A 479 -21.39 -14.90 16.47
N ILE A 480 -21.09 -16.20 16.31
CA ILE A 480 -19.81 -16.69 15.82
C ILE A 480 -20.07 -17.59 14.63
N GLU A 481 -19.40 -17.31 13.52
CA GLU A 481 -19.46 -18.12 12.31
C GLU A 481 -18.08 -18.67 11.97
N PHE A 482 -17.99 -19.98 11.79
CA PHE A 482 -16.77 -20.66 11.37
C PHE A 482 -16.67 -20.61 9.85
N ILE A 483 -15.51 -20.16 9.35
CA ILE A 483 -15.27 -19.94 7.93
C ILE A 483 -13.95 -20.58 7.51
N ASP A 484 -13.90 -21.11 6.29
CA ASP A 484 -12.67 -21.71 5.75
C ASP A 484 -11.63 -20.66 5.36
N GLU A 485 -12.08 -19.48 4.86
CA GLU A 485 -11.23 -18.38 4.44
C GLU A 485 -11.96 -17.04 4.55
N LEU A 486 -11.28 -16.01 5.07
CA LEU A 486 -11.81 -14.65 5.10
C LEU A 486 -11.71 -14.00 3.70
N PRO A 487 -12.77 -13.33 3.20
CA PRO A 487 -12.73 -12.62 1.93
C PRO A 487 -11.71 -11.48 1.98
N ARG A 488 -10.82 -11.42 0.98
CA ARG A 488 -9.74 -10.44 0.92
C ARG A 488 -9.69 -9.71 -0.41
N ASN A 489 -9.21 -8.48 -0.36
CA ASN A 489 -8.85 -7.77 -1.57
C ASN A 489 -7.45 -8.18 -2.08
N ALA A 490 -7.03 -7.60 -3.21
CA ALA A 490 -5.74 -7.88 -3.85
C ALA A 490 -4.52 -7.59 -2.98
N SER A 491 -4.62 -6.64 -2.04
CA SER A 491 -3.55 -6.30 -1.10
C SER A 491 -3.55 -7.16 0.18
N GLY A 492 -4.44 -8.18 0.25
CA GLY A 492 -4.55 -9.07 1.40
C GLY A 492 -5.44 -8.55 2.54
N LYS A 493 -6.08 -7.38 2.37
CA LYS A 493 -6.97 -6.79 3.38
C LYS A 493 -8.33 -7.49 3.39
N VAL A 494 -8.85 -7.83 4.58
CA VAL A 494 -10.18 -8.41 4.76
C VAL A 494 -11.29 -7.46 4.28
N LEU A 495 -12.21 -7.99 3.49
CA LEU A 495 -13.37 -7.27 2.94
C LEU A 495 -14.56 -7.36 3.89
N LYS A 496 -14.53 -6.61 4.99
CA LYS A 496 -15.58 -6.63 6.03
C LYS A 496 -17.00 -6.36 5.48
N HIS A 497 -17.13 -5.60 4.38
CA HIS A 497 -18.42 -5.34 3.78
C HIS A 497 -19.08 -6.60 3.19
N VAL A 498 -18.29 -7.59 2.76
CA VAL A 498 -18.79 -8.89 2.27
C VAL A 498 -19.32 -9.74 3.42
N LEU A 499 -18.79 -9.55 4.63
CA LEU A 499 -19.18 -10.31 5.84
C LEU A 499 -20.42 -9.73 6.54
N ARG A 500 -20.95 -8.59 6.12
CA ARG A 500 -22.13 -7.92 6.72
C ARG A 500 -23.48 -8.41 6.19
N HIS A 501 -23.46 -9.38 5.27
CA HIS A 501 -24.67 -9.90 4.58
C HIS A 501 -24.98 -11.34 4.94
#